data_fb9ac00614d2345c374deaead0d386c1
#
_entry.id   fb9ac00614d2345c374deaead0d386c1
#
_cell.length_a   1.000
_cell.length_b   1.000
_cell.length_c   1.000
_cell.angle_alpha   90.00
_cell.angle_beta   90.00
_cell.angle_gamma   90.00
#
_symmetry.space_group_name_H-M   'P 1'
#
loop_
_entity.id
_entity.type
_entity.pdbx_description
1 polymer ?
#
loop_
_entity_poly.entity_id
_entity_poly.type
_entity_poly.pdbx_seq_one_letter_code
_entity_poly.pdbx_strand_id
1 'polypeptide(L)'
;FLLDSPEDSLEGIYKRYTDIARLSKFAGGIGVAWHRIRSKNSLIVGTNGLSNGIVPWLKTLDASVAAVNQGGRRKGAACVYLESWHADIDQFLELRDNTGDHARRTHNINLANWIPDLFMERVEKDWQWSLFDPKRVPELIDTYGEEFRAIYEQAEADGRFEKQVPARQLYQRMMKTLAETGNGWMTFKDPSNEKCNQTGPGVAAEGNARDRVVHLSNLCTEILEVTSQSETAGCNLGSVNLGEFVVETDGVAGVDYERLGEVVRQVVPFLDRVIDINYYPTDEAGVSNARWRPVGLGLMGLQDVFFKLGVPFDSPVARNVSRRISEEIYFNALLAS
;
A
#
# COMPACT_ATOMS: atom_id res chain seq x y z
N PHE A 1 1.10 -8.86 1.96
CA PHE A 1 -0.30 -8.80 2.38
C PHE A 1 -0.70 -7.37 2.66
N LEU A 2 -1.97 -7.05 2.41
CA LEU A 2 -2.60 -5.76 2.64
C LEU A 2 -3.77 -5.96 3.61
N LEU A 3 -3.70 -5.32 4.76
CA LEU A 3 -4.72 -5.43 5.81
C LEU A 3 -5.42 -4.09 5.99
N ASP A 4 -6.75 -4.09 5.91
CA ASP A 4 -7.54 -2.91 6.29
C ASP A 4 -7.25 -2.49 7.74
N SER A 5 -7.58 -1.27 8.06
CA SER A 5 -7.44 -0.72 9.41
C SER A 5 -8.16 -1.63 10.44
N PRO A 6 -7.59 -1.85 11.62
CA PRO A 6 -8.33 -2.55 12.66
C PRO A 6 -9.63 -1.81 12.99
N GLU A 7 -10.63 -2.53 13.47
CA GLU A 7 -11.78 -1.90 14.10
C GLU A 7 -11.34 -1.05 15.30
N ASP A 8 -12.01 0.07 15.54
CA ASP A 8 -11.69 1.01 16.62
C ASP A 8 -12.17 0.46 17.98
N SER A 9 -11.64 -0.69 18.35
CA SER A 9 -11.88 -1.40 19.62
C SER A 9 -10.59 -2.08 20.09
N LEU A 10 -10.53 -2.41 21.38
CA LEU A 10 -9.40 -3.13 21.95
C LEU A 10 -9.22 -4.48 21.24
N GLU A 11 -10.31 -5.21 21.10
CA GLU A 11 -10.34 -6.53 20.46
C GLU A 11 -9.91 -6.45 19.00
N GLY A 12 -10.40 -5.46 18.26
CA GLY A 12 -10.04 -5.24 16.85
C GLY A 12 -8.54 -4.95 16.68
N ILE A 13 -7.98 -4.09 17.52
CA ILE A 13 -6.54 -3.75 17.48
C ILE A 13 -5.69 -4.98 17.79
N TYR A 14 -6.01 -5.74 18.84
CA TYR A 14 -5.23 -6.94 19.20
C TYR A 14 -5.42 -8.08 18.20
N LYS A 15 -6.61 -8.24 17.60
CA LYS A 15 -6.82 -9.15 16.48
C LYS A 15 -5.85 -8.79 15.33
N ARG A 16 -5.76 -7.51 14.96
CA ARG A 16 -4.88 -7.05 13.88
C ARG A 16 -3.41 -7.31 14.17
N TYR A 17 -2.96 -7.13 15.43
CA TYR A 17 -1.59 -7.52 15.82
C TYR A 17 -1.36 -9.02 15.64
N THR A 18 -2.33 -9.85 16.02
CA THR A 18 -2.25 -11.31 15.85
C THR A 18 -2.18 -11.70 14.38
N ASP A 19 -3.01 -11.10 13.52
CA ASP A 19 -3.02 -11.35 12.08
C ASP A 19 -1.67 -10.98 11.46
N ILE A 20 -1.14 -9.80 11.78
CA ILE A 20 0.18 -9.34 11.32
C ILE A 20 1.28 -10.30 11.77
N ALA A 21 1.26 -10.74 13.03
CA ALA A 21 2.25 -11.66 13.56
C ALA A 21 2.21 -13.02 12.86
N ARG A 22 1.00 -13.55 12.59
CA ARG A 22 0.81 -14.82 11.85
C ARG A 22 1.33 -14.72 10.42
N LEU A 23 0.95 -13.69 9.69
CA LEU A 23 1.39 -13.46 8.31
C LEU A 23 2.90 -13.24 8.24
N SER A 24 3.47 -12.45 9.15
CA SER A 24 4.91 -12.19 9.22
C SER A 24 5.72 -13.44 9.52
N LYS A 25 5.19 -14.35 10.36
CA LYS A 25 5.85 -15.64 10.69
C LYS A 25 6.10 -16.48 9.44
N PHE A 26 5.23 -16.39 8.44
CA PHE A 26 5.34 -17.10 7.16
C PHE A 26 5.95 -16.26 6.05
N ALA A 27 6.81 -15.30 6.39
CA ALA A 27 7.58 -14.47 5.47
C ALA A 27 6.76 -13.45 4.67
N GLY A 28 5.52 -13.17 5.07
CA GLY A 28 4.69 -12.14 4.46
C GLY A 28 5.19 -10.75 4.81
N GLY A 29 5.44 -9.90 3.80
CA GLY A 29 5.57 -8.46 3.98
C GLY A 29 4.18 -7.85 4.21
N ILE A 30 4.08 -6.87 5.11
CA ILE A 30 2.81 -6.34 5.59
C ILE A 30 2.63 -4.87 5.19
N GLY A 31 1.52 -4.56 4.51
CA GLY A 31 0.91 -3.24 4.52
C GLY A 31 -0.30 -3.27 5.45
N VAL A 32 -0.47 -2.29 6.31
CA VAL A 32 -1.63 -2.17 7.17
C VAL A 32 -2.11 -0.73 7.24
N ALA A 33 -3.40 -0.51 7.03
CA ALA A 33 -4.03 0.78 7.24
C ALA A 33 -4.29 1.02 8.74
N TRP A 34 -4.28 2.30 9.13
CA TRP A 34 -4.58 2.71 10.52
C TRP A 34 -5.62 3.83 10.58
N HIS A 35 -6.41 3.97 9.53
CA HIS A 35 -7.32 5.09 9.29
C HIS A 35 -8.49 5.15 10.26
N ARG A 36 -8.98 3.97 10.75
CA ARG A 36 -10.22 3.85 11.55
C ARG A 36 -10.01 4.14 13.03
N ILE A 37 -8.77 4.14 13.52
CA ILE A 37 -8.49 4.29 14.95
C ILE A 37 -8.67 5.74 15.35
N ARG A 38 -9.52 5.98 16.35
CA ARG A 38 -9.82 7.31 16.89
C ARG A 38 -8.58 8.09 17.28
N SER A 39 -8.65 9.38 17.07
CA SER A 39 -7.54 10.30 17.35
C SER A 39 -7.36 10.55 18.85
N LYS A 40 -6.27 11.22 19.18
CA LYS A 40 -6.00 11.71 20.53
C LYS A 40 -7.13 12.64 21.00
N ASN A 41 -7.48 12.52 22.26
CA ASN A 41 -8.57 13.23 22.95
C ASN A 41 -10.00 12.83 22.53
N SER A 42 -10.18 11.87 21.64
CA SER A 42 -11.48 11.28 21.35
C SER A 42 -12.03 10.55 22.58
N LEU A 43 -13.34 10.67 22.84
CA LEU A 43 -13.99 10.06 24.00
C LEU A 43 -14.02 8.53 23.90
N ILE A 44 -13.59 7.86 24.97
CA ILE A 44 -13.75 6.43 25.19
C ILE A 44 -14.99 6.21 26.06
N VAL A 45 -16.11 5.88 25.44
CA VAL A 45 -17.42 5.78 26.13
C VAL A 45 -17.37 4.78 27.30
N GLY A 46 -16.72 3.62 27.13
CA GLY A 46 -16.70 2.55 28.15
C GLY A 46 -15.99 2.91 29.45
N THR A 47 -15.06 3.84 29.43
CA THR A 47 -14.28 4.27 30.61
C THR A 47 -14.49 5.74 30.96
N ASN A 48 -15.25 6.46 30.14
CA ASN A 48 -15.41 7.93 30.20
C ASN A 48 -14.06 8.68 30.21
N GLY A 49 -13.04 8.09 29.60
CA GLY A 49 -11.70 8.66 29.44
C GLY A 49 -11.46 9.20 28.03
N LEU A 50 -10.27 9.72 27.81
CA LEU A 50 -9.84 10.25 26.52
C LEU A 50 -8.79 9.34 25.89
N SER A 51 -8.88 9.16 24.56
CA SER A 51 -7.91 8.42 23.77
C SER A 51 -6.54 9.10 23.80
N ASN A 52 -5.48 8.28 23.86
CA ASN A 52 -4.11 8.75 23.66
C ASN A 52 -3.71 8.81 22.17
N GLY A 53 -4.66 8.53 21.25
CA GLY A 53 -4.45 8.53 19.81
C GLY A 53 -3.73 7.29 19.30
N ILE A 54 -3.21 7.37 18.09
CA ILE A 54 -2.62 6.22 17.38
C ILE A 54 -1.20 5.87 17.83
N VAL A 55 -0.44 6.83 18.38
CA VAL A 55 1.00 6.65 18.67
C VAL A 55 1.29 5.48 19.61
N PRO A 56 0.60 5.31 20.75
CA PRO A 56 0.86 4.17 21.64
C PRO A 56 0.59 2.81 20.97
N TRP A 57 -0.47 2.73 20.15
CA TRP A 57 -0.80 1.52 19.40
C TRP A 57 0.25 1.19 18.35
N LEU A 58 0.74 2.19 17.61
CA LEU A 58 1.82 2.00 16.64
C LEU A 58 3.15 1.65 17.30
N LYS A 59 3.40 2.13 18.52
CA LYS A 59 4.57 1.72 19.32
C LYS A 59 4.48 0.24 19.70
N THR A 60 3.30 -0.23 20.08
CA THR A 60 3.06 -1.66 20.37
C THR A 60 3.24 -2.50 19.11
N LEU A 61 2.72 -2.05 17.96
CA LEU A 61 2.91 -2.72 16.67
C LEU A 61 4.40 -2.79 16.30
N ASP A 62 5.14 -1.71 16.47
CA ASP A 62 6.59 -1.64 16.22
C ASP A 62 7.36 -2.72 16.98
N ALA A 63 7.07 -2.86 18.27
CA ALA A 63 7.67 -3.88 19.12
C ALA A 63 7.23 -5.30 18.70
N SER A 64 5.97 -5.51 18.35
CA SER A 64 5.44 -6.78 17.88
C SER A 64 6.08 -7.23 16.57
N VAL A 65 6.22 -6.33 15.60
CA VAL A 65 6.88 -6.60 14.31
C VAL A 65 8.35 -6.96 14.52
N ALA A 66 9.05 -6.25 15.40
CA ALA A 66 10.44 -6.53 15.73
C ALA A 66 10.64 -7.90 16.41
N ALA A 67 9.65 -8.34 17.17
CA ALA A 67 9.70 -9.63 17.90
C ALA A 67 9.47 -10.84 16.98
N VAL A 68 8.74 -10.68 15.88
CA VAL A 68 8.47 -11.78 14.95
C VAL A 68 9.71 -12.10 14.14
N ASN A 69 10.12 -13.37 14.20
CA ASN A 69 11.30 -13.87 13.52
C ASN A 69 10.94 -15.08 12.64
N GLN A 70 11.28 -14.96 11.35
CA GLN A 70 11.06 -16.00 10.35
C GLN A 70 12.21 -17.01 10.35
N GLY A 71 12.28 -17.83 11.40
CA GLY A 71 13.31 -18.86 11.51
C GLY A 71 14.76 -18.35 11.52
N GLY A 72 15.00 -17.13 12.05
CA GLY A 72 16.32 -16.52 12.16
C GLY A 72 16.85 -15.82 10.90
N ARG A 73 16.11 -15.89 9.77
CA ARG A 73 16.58 -15.37 8.48
C ARG A 73 16.08 -13.95 8.15
N ARG A 74 14.85 -13.62 8.57
CA ARG A 74 14.24 -12.31 8.37
C ARG A 74 13.44 -11.90 9.61
N LYS A 75 13.51 -10.62 9.96
CA LYS A 75 12.60 -10.02 10.94
C LYS A 75 11.27 -9.73 10.26
N GLY A 76 10.19 -9.62 11.02
CA GLY A 76 8.93 -9.09 10.55
C GLY A 76 9.14 -7.69 9.96
N ALA A 77 8.38 -7.34 8.93
CA ALA A 77 8.43 -6.03 8.27
C ALA A 77 7.01 -5.56 7.96
N ALA A 78 6.69 -4.34 8.34
CA ALA A 78 5.39 -3.73 8.10
C ALA A 78 5.52 -2.28 7.67
N CYS A 79 4.59 -1.82 6.82
CA CYS A 79 4.35 -0.42 6.51
C CYS A 79 2.95 -0.05 6.98
N VAL A 80 2.85 1.04 7.74
CA VAL A 80 1.58 1.59 8.22
C VAL A 80 1.17 2.74 7.33
N TYR A 81 -0.07 2.69 6.86
CA TYR A 81 -0.68 3.71 6.01
C TYR A 81 -1.65 4.57 6.82
N LEU A 82 -1.53 5.89 6.72
CA LEU A 82 -2.46 6.81 7.36
C LEU A 82 -2.96 7.87 6.36
N GLU A 83 -4.28 8.11 6.38
CA GLU A 83 -4.89 9.17 5.56
C GLU A 83 -4.47 10.56 6.04
N SER A 84 -4.21 11.46 5.09
CA SER A 84 -3.71 12.82 5.36
C SER A 84 -4.69 13.72 6.13
N TRP A 85 -5.97 13.35 6.21
CA TRP A 85 -6.99 14.08 6.96
C TRP A 85 -7.14 13.61 8.42
N HIS A 86 -6.45 12.54 8.83
CA HIS A 86 -6.54 12.03 10.20
C HIS A 86 -5.99 13.04 11.20
N ALA A 87 -6.70 13.27 12.32
CA ALA A 87 -6.33 14.31 13.28
C ALA A 87 -4.95 14.11 13.94
N ASP A 88 -4.46 12.87 13.98
CA ASP A 88 -3.12 12.54 14.52
C ASP A 88 -2.00 12.55 13.46
N ILE A 89 -2.24 13.07 12.24
CA ILE A 89 -1.25 13.03 11.14
C ILE A 89 0.10 13.66 11.53
N ASP A 90 0.10 14.75 12.28
CA ASP A 90 1.34 15.40 12.71
C ASP A 90 2.18 14.47 13.60
N GLN A 91 1.53 13.74 14.52
CA GLN A 91 2.19 12.79 15.41
C GLN A 91 2.67 11.54 14.66
N PHE A 92 1.92 11.13 13.62
CA PHE A 92 2.32 10.04 12.74
C PHE A 92 3.59 10.38 11.97
N LEU A 93 3.71 11.58 11.43
CA LEU A 93 4.90 12.04 10.71
C LEU A 93 6.15 12.10 11.58
N GLU A 94 6.00 12.25 12.92
CA GLU A 94 7.11 12.26 13.87
C GLU A 94 7.64 10.88 14.28
N LEU A 95 6.89 9.81 13.99
CA LEU A 95 7.23 8.47 14.49
C LEU A 95 8.61 7.98 14.07
N ARG A 96 9.12 8.44 12.93
CA ARG A 96 10.45 8.06 12.40
C ARG A 96 11.55 9.09 12.66
N ASP A 97 11.25 10.20 13.35
CA ASP A 97 12.27 11.20 13.68
C ASP A 97 13.42 10.57 14.48
N ASN A 98 14.66 10.94 14.15
CA ASN A 98 15.86 10.42 14.78
C ASN A 98 16.14 11.07 16.16
N THR A 99 15.35 12.06 16.54
CA THR A 99 15.49 12.84 17.77
C THR A 99 14.17 12.85 18.56
N GLY A 100 14.21 13.31 19.79
CA GLY A 100 13.07 13.43 20.68
C GLY A 100 12.83 12.20 21.56
N ASP A 101 11.61 12.06 22.08
CA ASP A 101 11.26 11.01 23.03
C ASP A 101 11.14 9.64 22.33
N HIS A 102 12.03 8.71 22.65
CA HIS A 102 12.02 7.34 22.12
C HIS A 102 10.72 6.56 22.39
N ALA A 103 9.98 6.88 23.46
CA ALA A 103 8.68 6.28 23.74
C ALA A 103 7.64 6.61 22.66
N ARG A 104 7.88 7.66 21.88
CA ARG A 104 7.02 8.13 20.79
C ARG A 104 7.62 7.86 19.41
N ARG A 105 8.62 7.01 19.27
CA ARG A 105 9.30 6.69 18.01
C ARG A 105 9.11 5.23 17.65
N THR A 106 9.02 4.97 16.35
CA THR A 106 8.92 3.62 15.79
C THR A 106 9.97 3.48 14.70
N HIS A 107 10.92 2.56 14.88
CA HIS A 107 12.02 2.37 13.91
C HIS A 107 12.01 1.02 13.22
N ASN A 108 11.09 0.12 13.60
CA ASN A 108 10.95 -1.21 13.00
C ASN A 108 9.80 -1.28 11.98
N ILE A 109 8.88 -0.31 11.99
CA ILE A 109 7.83 -0.17 10.98
C ILE A 109 8.09 0.99 10.05
N ASN A 110 7.68 0.86 8.79
CA ASN A 110 7.69 1.93 7.81
C ASN A 110 6.36 2.68 7.84
N LEU A 111 6.36 3.89 7.32
CA LEU A 111 5.20 4.78 7.31
C LEU A 111 4.89 5.22 5.87
N ALA A 112 3.62 5.32 5.53
CA ALA A 112 3.16 5.86 4.25
C ALA A 112 1.94 6.77 4.46
N ASN A 113 1.91 7.86 3.72
CA ASN A 113 0.77 8.77 3.65
C ASN A 113 -0.20 8.29 2.59
N TRP A 114 -1.49 8.17 2.92
CA TRP A 114 -2.56 7.86 1.98
C TRP A 114 -3.31 9.16 1.67
N ILE A 115 -3.17 9.66 0.44
CA ILE A 115 -3.44 11.05 0.07
C ILE A 115 -4.57 11.13 -0.94
N PRO A 116 -5.71 11.77 -0.61
CA PRO A 116 -6.75 12.07 -1.58
C PRO A 116 -6.36 13.25 -2.48
N ASP A 117 -6.86 13.27 -3.71
CA ASP A 117 -6.60 14.33 -4.69
C ASP A 117 -7.04 15.70 -4.19
N LEU A 118 -8.13 15.76 -3.42
CA LEU A 118 -8.58 16.99 -2.76
C LEU A 118 -7.50 17.64 -1.89
N PHE A 119 -6.67 16.83 -1.19
CA PHE A 119 -5.55 17.39 -0.42
C PHE A 119 -4.52 18.06 -1.33
N MET A 120 -4.15 17.41 -2.43
CA MET A 120 -3.18 17.96 -3.39
C MET A 120 -3.69 19.23 -4.06
N GLU A 121 -4.98 19.27 -4.40
CA GLU A 121 -5.63 20.48 -4.91
C GLU A 121 -5.53 21.65 -3.90
N ARG A 122 -5.77 21.37 -2.61
CA ARG A 122 -5.66 22.39 -1.56
C ARG A 122 -4.21 22.81 -1.30
N VAL A 123 -3.26 21.90 -1.47
CA VAL A 123 -1.81 22.24 -1.45
C VAL A 123 -1.46 23.22 -2.58
N GLU A 124 -1.93 22.95 -3.80
CA GLU A 124 -1.69 23.80 -4.97
C GLU A 124 -2.29 25.20 -4.79
N LYS A 125 -3.54 25.26 -4.30
CA LYS A 125 -4.30 26.51 -4.08
C LYS A 125 -3.94 27.24 -2.78
N ASP A 126 -3.08 26.66 -1.94
CA ASP A 126 -2.70 27.18 -0.62
C ASP A 126 -3.90 27.39 0.33
N TRP A 127 -4.83 26.43 0.33
CA TRP A 127 -6.03 26.45 1.14
C TRP A 127 -5.83 25.72 2.48
N GLN A 128 -6.84 25.87 3.37
CA GLN A 128 -6.88 25.12 4.63
C GLN A 128 -7.22 23.66 4.39
N TRP A 129 -6.68 22.81 5.24
CA TRP A 129 -6.96 21.39 5.31
C TRP A 129 -7.50 21.04 6.69
N SER A 130 -8.68 20.46 6.75
CA SER A 130 -9.34 20.06 7.98
C SER A 130 -8.92 18.66 8.38
N LEU A 131 -8.60 18.48 9.65
CA LEU A 131 -8.22 17.21 10.25
C LEU A 131 -9.36 16.69 11.11
N PHE A 132 -9.74 15.43 10.88
CA PHE A 132 -10.91 14.81 11.50
C PHE A 132 -10.52 13.64 12.41
N ASP A 133 -11.32 13.45 13.47
CA ASP A 133 -11.37 12.19 14.18
C ASP A 133 -12.18 11.18 13.34
N PRO A 134 -11.61 10.02 12.95
CA PRO A 134 -12.34 9.02 12.16
C PRO A 134 -13.59 8.49 12.84
N LYS A 135 -13.68 8.57 14.16
CA LYS A 135 -14.91 8.24 14.90
C LYS A 135 -16.06 9.19 14.60
N ARG A 136 -15.76 10.44 14.26
CA ARG A 136 -16.77 11.49 13.95
C ARG A 136 -17.15 11.53 12.48
N VAL A 137 -16.25 11.12 11.58
CA VAL A 137 -16.44 11.13 10.13
C VAL A 137 -15.90 9.82 9.52
N PRO A 138 -16.46 8.65 9.92
CA PRO A 138 -15.98 7.35 9.46
C PRO A 138 -16.17 7.15 7.94
N GLU A 139 -17.11 7.88 7.35
CA GLU A 139 -17.48 7.76 5.93
C GLU A 139 -16.32 8.13 4.98
N LEU A 140 -15.36 8.95 5.43
CA LEU A 140 -14.20 9.34 4.63
C LEU A 140 -13.28 8.17 4.29
N ILE A 141 -13.31 7.10 5.07
CA ILE A 141 -12.37 5.98 4.91
C ILE A 141 -12.74 5.15 3.68
N ASP A 142 -14.04 4.85 3.53
CA ASP A 142 -14.56 3.93 2.52
C ASP A 142 -15.07 4.66 1.26
N THR A 143 -14.61 5.90 1.03
CA THR A 143 -14.98 6.73 -0.12
C THR A 143 -13.75 7.35 -0.78
N TYR A 144 -13.84 7.67 -2.07
CA TYR A 144 -12.79 8.32 -2.86
C TYR A 144 -13.41 9.22 -3.95
N GLY A 145 -12.61 10.04 -4.62
CA GLY A 145 -13.05 10.92 -5.70
C GLY A 145 -14.09 11.95 -5.25
N GLU A 146 -15.11 12.16 -6.06
CA GLU A 146 -16.15 13.16 -5.79
C GLU A 146 -17.03 12.82 -4.58
N GLU A 147 -17.24 11.54 -4.27
CA GLU A 147 -17.98 11.15 -3.07
C GLU A 147 -17.20 11.52 -1.81
N PHE A 148 -15.90 11.24 -1.77
CA PHE A 148 -15.02 11.68 -0.68
C PHE A 148 -15.04 13.19 -0.54
N ARG A 149 -14.90 13.94 -1.63
CA ARG A 149 -14.95 15.41 -1.65
C ARG A 149 -16.23 15.93 -1.02
N ALA A 150 -17.38 15.43 -1.45
CA ALA A 150 -18.67 15.88 -0.96
C ALA A 150 -18.83 15.65 0.56
N ILE A 151 -18.43 14.48 1.06
CA ILE A 151 -18.47 14.14 2.48
C ILE A 151 -17.49 15.03 3.28
N TYR A 152 -16.28 15.20 2.77
CA TYR A 152 -15.25 16.01 3.41
C TYR A 152 -15.68 17.48 3.55
N GLU A 153 -16.15 18.10 2.47
CA GLU A 153 -16.59 19.49 2.46
C GLU A 153 -17.86 19.71 3.30
N GLN A 154 -18.78 18.73 3.32
CA GLN A 154 -19.94 18.79 4.22
C GLN A 154 -19.51 18.67 5.70
N ALA A 155 -18.61 17.75 6.02
CA ALA A 155 -18.09 17.62 7.39
C ALA A 155 -17.35 18.89 7.86
N GLU A 156 -16.67 19.56 6.95
CA GLU A 156 -16.01 20.84 7.16
C GLU A 156 -17.03 21.96 7.44
N ALA A 157 -18.05 22.07 6.61
CA ALA A 157 -19.15 23.04 6.78
C ALA A 157 -19.92 22.84 8.11
N ASP A 158 -20.08 21.59 8.53
CA ASP A 158 -20.72 21.22 9.80
C ASP A 158 -19.81 21.44 11.02
N GLY A 159 -18.54 21.83 10.82
CA GLY A 159 -17.56 22.03 11.90
C GLY A 159 -17.18 20.73 12.61
N ARG A 160 -17.23 19.57 11.95
CA ARG A 160 -16.89 18.26 12.55
C ARG A 160 -15.39 18.00 12.66
N PHE A 161 -14.54 18.91 12.22
CA PHE A 161 -13.08 18.78 12.29
C PHE A 161 -12.54 19.07 13.71
N GLU A 162 -11.39 18.47 14.03
CA GLU A 162 -10.66 18.73 15.28
C GLU A 162 -9.80 19.99 15.18
N LYS A 163 -9.18 20.21 14.03
CA LYS A 163 -8.38 21.39 13.71
C LYS A 163 -8.28 21.60 12.20
N GLN A 164 -7.92 22.83 11.82
CA GLN A 164 -7.53 23.17 10.43
C GLN A 164 -6.06 23.58 10.38
N VAL A 165 -5.38 23.19 9.32
CA VAL A 165 -3.98 23.54 9.07
C VAL A 165 -3.83 24.00 7.62
N PRO A 166 -2.85 24.88 7.28
CA PRO A 166 -2.57 25.15 5.88
C PRO A 166 -2.09 23.87 5.17
N ALA A 167 -2.78 23.47 4.10
CA ALA A 167 -2.46 22.22 3.38
C ALA A 167 -1.00 22.17 2.91
N ARG A 168 -0.48 23.30 2.42
CA ARG A 168 0.91 23.43 1.98
C ARG A 168 1.93 23.21 3.10
N GLN A 169 1.63 23.67 4.31
CA GLN A 169 2.52 23.43 5.47
C GLN A 169 2.55 21.95 5.87
N LEU A 170 1.39 21.28 5.85
CA LEU A 170 1.33 19.84 6.11
C LEU A 170 2.11 19.06 5.03
N TYR A 171 1.94 19.43 3.76
CA TYR A 171 2.69 18.82 2.67
C TYR A 171 4.20 19.05 2.80
N GLN A 172 4.64 20.26 3.16
CA GLN A 172 6.04 20.54 3.45
C GLN A 172 6.58 19.69 4.59
N ARG A 173 5.78 19.45 5.64
CA ARG A 173 6.14 18.55 6.72
C ARG A 173 6.31 17.10 6.24
N MET A 174 5.40 16.60 5.40
CA MET A 174 5.52 15.29 4.76
C MET A 174 6.81 15.17 3.95
N MET A 175 7.10 16.16 3.11
CA MET A 175 8.34 16.20 2.30
C MET A 175 9.59 16.24 3.17
N LYS A 176 9.56 17.01 4.26
CA LYS A 176 10.67 17.05 5.21
C LYS A 176 10.92 15.68 5.84
N THR A 177 9.88 15.04 6.35
CA THR A 177 9.97 13.69 6.94
C THR A 177 10.53 12.68 5.93
N LEU A 178 10.07 12.72 4.68
CA LEU A 178 10.56 11.86 3.61
C LEU A 178 12.06 12.11 3.33
N ALA A 179 12.48 13.36 3.24
CA ALA A 179 13.87 13.73 2.97
C ALA A 179 14.81 13.36 4.12
N GLU A 180 14.39 13.53 5.37
CA GLU A 180 15.22 13.29 6.56
C GLU A 180 15.29 11.81 6.96
N THR A 181 14.25 11.03 6.69
CA THR A 181 14.11 9.67 7.22
C THR A 181 13.99 8.59 6.15
N GLY A 182 13.72 8.95 4.90
CA GLY A 182 13.35 8.00 3.83
C GLY A 182 12.00 7.31 4.08
N ASN A 183 11.21 7.79 5.04
CA ASN A 183 9.89 7.29 5.40
C ASN A 183 8.82 8.36 5.26
N GLY A 184 7.55 7.97 5.38
CA GLY A 184 6.44 8.83 5.04
C GLY A 184 6.22 8.83 3.53
N TRP A 185 6.22 7.63 2.93
CA TRP A 185 6.04 7.46 1.48
C TRP A 185 4.73 8.09 1.01
N MET A 186 4.75 8.61 -0.21
CA MET A 186 3.60 9.32 -0.79
C MET A 186 2.82 8.37 -1.67
N THR A 187 1.59 8.06 -1.29
CA THR A 187 0.67 7.21 -2.04
C THR A 187 -0.67 7.91 -2.22
N PHE A 188 -1.33 7.70 -3.36
CA PHE A 188 -2.49 8.50 -3.76
C PHE A 188 -3.75 7.66 -3.83
N LYS A 189 -4.74 8.03 -3.02
CA LYS A 189 -6.00 7.30 -2.81
C LYS A 189 -6.85 7.22 -4.07
N ASP A 190 -7.13 8.35 -4.68
CA ASP A 190 -8.10 8.43 -5.78
C ASP A 190 -7.60 7.70 -7.03
N PRO A 191 -6.38 7.97 -7.56
CA PRO A 191 -5.86 7.21 -8.69
C PRO A 191 -5.70 5.71 -8.42
N SER A 192 -5.41 5.32 -7.17
CA SER A 192 -5.32 3.92 -6.79
C SER A 192 -6.66 3.21 -6.89
N ASN A 193 -7.74 3.87 -6.48
CA ASN A 193 -9.09 3.34 -6.57
C ASN A 193 -9.66 3.40 -7.99
N GLU A 194 -9.41 4.49 -8.73
CA GLU A 194 -9.92 4.66 -10.09
C GLU A 194 -9.29 3.67 -11.09
N LYS A 195 -8.02 3.32 -10.91
CA LYS A 195 -7.26 2.48 -11.85
C LYS A 195 -7.15 1.02 -11.44
N CYS A 196 -7.54 0.67 -10.21
CA CYS A 196 -7.52 -0.71 -9.75
C CYS A 196 -8.54 -1.55 -10.54
N ASN A 197 -8.11 -2.70 -11.05
CA ASN A 197 -8.96 -3.61 -11.79
C ASN A 197 -10.04 -4.29 -10.93
N GLN A 198 -9.95 -4.19 -9.61
CA GLN A 198 -10.94 -4.74 -8.68
C GLN A 198 -12.06 -3.74 -8.31
N THR A 199 -11.88 -2.44 -8.58
CA THR A 199 -12.83 -1.36 -8.26
C THR A 199 -13.56 -0.80 -9.47
N GLY A 200 -13.07 -1.07 -10.70
CA GLY A 200 -13.55 -0.46 -11.94
C GLY A 200 -14.97 -0.84 -12.36
N PRO A 201 -15.60 -0.05 -13.26
CA PRO A 201 -16.87 -0.37 -13.87
C PRO A 201 -16.73 -1.65 -14.71
N GLY A 202 -17.54 -2.65 -14.44
CA GLY A 202 -17.51 -3.95 -15.13
C GLY A 202 -17.01 -5.12 -14.27
N VAL A 203 -16.48 -4.87 -13.09
CA VAL A 203 -16.30 -5.91 -12.09
C VAL A 203 -17.70 -6.31 -11.62
N ALA A 204 -18.11 -7.56 -11.93
CA ALA A 204 -19.44 -8.07 -11.61
C ALA A 204 -19.77 -7.80 -10.14
N ALA A 205 -20.86 -7.05 -9.93
CA ALA A 205 -21.22 -6.51 -8.63
C ALA A 205 -21.90 -7.58 -7.77
N GLU A 206 -21.13 -8.45 -7.15
CA GLU A 206 -21.57 -9.10 -5.92
C GLU A 206 -21.14 -8.23 -4.74
N GLY A 207 -22.07 -7.56 -4.08
CA GLY A 207 -21.85 -6.64 -2.96
C GLY A 207 -22.04 -5.16 -3.30
N ASN A 208 -22.09 -4.30 -2.28
CA ASN A 208 -22.14 -2.85 -2.45
C ASN A 208 -20.84 -2.33 -3.06
N ALA A 209 -20.90 -1.31 -3.90
CA ALA A 209 -19.71 -0.65 -4.43
C ALA A 209 -18.79 -0.10 -3.32
N ARG A 210 -19.35 0.22 -2.15
CA ARG A 210 -18.62 0.64 -0.94
C ARG A 210 -17.77 -0.47 -0.31
N ASP A 211 -18.05 -1.75 -0.63
CA ASP A 211 -17.28 -2.88 -0.12
C ASP A 211 -15.99 -3.12 -0.94
N ARG A 212 -15.72 -2.26 -1.95
CA ARG A 212 -14.59 -2.40 -2.86
C ARG A 212 -13.75 -1.14 -2.89
N VAL A 213 -12.97 -0.97 -1.86
CA VAL A 213 -12.07 0.18 -1.73
C VAL A 213 -10.65 -0.32 -1.52
N VAL A 214 -9.72 0.30 -2.23
CA VAL A 214 -8.29 0.20 -1.96
C VAL A 214 -7.96 1.19 -0.84
N HIS A 215 -7.64 0.69 0.34
CA HIS A 215 -7.36 1.52 1.52
C HIS A 215 -5.88 1.80 1.74
N LEU A 216 -5.01 1.06 1.04
CA LEU A 216 -3.57 1.08 1.25
C LEU A 216 -2.86 0.34 0.13
N SER A 217 -1.53 0.31 0.20
CA SER A 217 -0.69 -0.60 -0.58
C SER A 217 0.02 -1.61 0.34
N ASN A 218 0.82 -2.49 -0.21
CA ASN A 218 1.63 -3.46 0.52
C ASN A 218 2.87 -2.80 1.17
N LEU A 219 3.77 -3.63 1.73
CA LEU A 219 5.02 -3.20 2.35
C LEU A 219 5.89 -2.35 1.41
N CYS A 220 6.00 -2.73 0.15
CA CYS A 220 6.89 -2.11 -0.84
C CYS A 220 6.17 -1.11 -1.79
N THR A 221 4.86 -0.87 -1.60
CA THR A 221 4.03 0.10 -2.34
C THR A 221 3.73 -0.22 -3.81
N GLU A 222 3.95 -1.46 -4.26
CA GLU A 222 3.70 -1.87 -5.65
C GLU A 222 2.34 -2.54 -5.89
N ILE A 223 1.61 -2.94 -4.83
CA ILE A 223 0.35 -3.70 -4.94
C ILE A 223 -0.83 -2.83 -4.52
N LEU A 224 -1.86 -2.81 -5.35
CA LEU A 224 -3.13 -2.11 -5.09
C LEU A 224 -4.27 -3.11 -5.25
N GLU A 225 -4.86 -3.50 -4.13
CA GLU A 225 -5.96 -4.45 -4.06
C GLU A 225 -7.02 -4.00 -3.04
N VAL A 226 -8.25 -4.41 -3.27
CA VAL A 226 -9.36 -4.18 -2.35
C VAL A 226 -9.11 -4.89 -1.04
N THR A 227 -9.39 -4.21 0.07
CA THR A 227 -9.32 -4.75 1.42
C THR A 227 -10.59 -4.47 2.20
N SER A 228 -10.91 -5.32 3.18
CA SER A 228 -12.01 -5.14 4.12
C SER A 228 -11.71 -5.84 5.44
N GLN A 229 -12.64 -5.80 6.38
CA GLN A 229 -12.50 -6.56 7.63
C GLN A 229 -12.51 -8.08 7.40
N SER A 230 -13.11 -8.55 6.31
CA SER A 230 -13.19 -9.97 5.93
C SER A 230 -12.23 -10.38 4.81
N GLU A 231 -11.50 -9.44 4.21
CA GLU A 231 -10.57 -9.69 3.10
C GLU A 231 -9.21 -9.04 3.38
N THR A 232 -8.21 -9.89 3.58
CA THR A 232 -6.80 -9.49 3.60
C THR A 232 -6.22 -9.78 2.23
N ALA A 233 -5.90 -8.74 1.47
CA ALA A 233 -5.34 -8.92 0.14
C ALA A 233 -3.91 -9.49 0.19
N GLY A 234 -3.56 -10.25 -0.82
CA GLY A 234 -2.24 -10.83 -0.95
C GLY A 234 -1.97 -11.26 -2.38
N CYS A 235 -0.76 -11.06 -2.83
CA CYS A 235 -0.37 -11.32 -4.21
C CYS A 235 0.82 -12.29 -4.27
N ASN A 236 0.74 -13.30 -5.14
CA ASN A 236 1.87 -14.16 -5.47
C ASN A 236 2.77 -13.45 -6.48
N LEU A 237 4.06 -13.41 -6.20
CA LEU A 237 5.02 -12.64 -7.00
C LEU A 237 6.00 -13.56 -7.73
N GLY A 238 6.33 -13.19 -8.98
CA GLY A 238 7.40 -13.76 -9.76
C GLY A 238 8.12 -12.69 -10.58
N SER A 239 9.37 -12.95 -10.97
CA SER A 239 10.11 -12.02 -11.83
C SER A 239 10.86 -12.77 -12.92
N VAL A 240 10.76 -12.26 -14.15
CA VAL A 240 11.49 -12.81 -15.32
C VAL A 240 12.90 -12.24 -15.33
N ASN A 241 13.92 -13.10 -15.41
CA ASN A 241 15.30 -12.68 -15.57
C ASN A 241 15.60 -12.35 -17.04
N LEU A 242 15.57 -11.07 -17.37
CA LEU A 242 15.73 -10.58 -18.75
C LEU A 242 17.10 -10.89 -19.37
N GLY A 243 18.12 -11.04 -18.55
CA GLY A 243 19.47 -11.36 -19.03
C GLY A 243 19.55 -12.68 -19.81
N GLU A 244 18.62 -13.62 -19.58
CA GLU A 244 18.52 -14.92 -20.25
C GLU A 244 17.91 -14.85 -21.67
N PHE A 245 17.36 -13.69 -22.03
CA PHE A 245 16.71 -13.47 -23.33
C PHE A 245 17.58 -12.65 -24.30
N VAL A 246 18.82 -12.34 -23.93
CA VAL A 246 19.75 -11.73 -24.87
C VAL A 246 20.44 -12.85 -25.63
N VAL A 247 20.29 -12.86 -26.95
CA VAL A 247 20.87 -13.81 -27.88
C VAL A 247 21.78 -13.07 -28.87
N GLU A 248 22.78 -13.77 -29.38
CA GLU A 248 23.66 -13.27 -30.44
C GLU A 248 23.35 -14.00 -31.74
N THR A 249 23.05 -13.23 -32.79
CA THR A 249 22.84 -13.76 -34.14
C THR A 249 23.74 -13.02 -35.10
N ASP A 250 24.59 -13.74 -35.83
CA ASP A 250 25.55 -13.19 -36.78
C ASP A 250 26.47 -12.10 -36.17
N GLY A 251 26.88 -12.28 -34.91
CA GLY A 251 27.72 -11.34 -34.18
C GLY A 251 26.99 -10.08 -33.67
N VAL A 252 25.66 -10.04 -33.74
CA VAL A 252 24.85 -8.94 -33.24
C VAL A 252 23.98 -9.41 -32.05
N ALA A 253 24.17 -8.76 -30.91
CA ALA A 253 23.32 -9.03 -29.72
C ALA A 253 21.96 -8.41 -29.88
N GLY A 254 20.90 -9.16 -29.52
CA GLY A 254 19.50 -8.73 -29.57
C GLY A 254 18.68 -9.41 -28.49
N VAL A 255 17.48 -8.88 -28.20
CA VAL A 255 16.53 -9.50 -27.28
C VAL A 255 15.62 -10.44 -28.05
N ASP A 256 15.51 -11.69 -27.58
CA ASP A 256 14.56 -12.68 -28.07
C ASP A 256 13.18 -12.43 -27.45
N TYR A 257 12.41 -11.57 -28.09
CA TYR A 257 11.08 -11.18 -27.63
C TYR A 257 10.05 -12.32 -27.74
N GLU A 258 10.19 -13.19 -28.74
CA GLU A 258 9.28 -14.32 -28.95
C GLU A 258 9.38 -15.29 -27.77
N ARG A 259 10.61 -15.72 -27.44
CA ARG A 259 10.86 -16.58 -26.28
C ARG A 259 10.45 -15.92 -24.98
N LEU A 260 10.65 -14.60 -24.82
CA LEU A 260 10.18 -13.85 -23.65
C LEU A 260 8.65 -13.97 -23.51
N GLY A 261 7.90 -13.74 -24.58
CA GLY A 261 6.45 -13.90 -24.62
C GLY A 261 5.98 -15.31 -24.27
N GLU A 262 6.65 -16.34 -24.81
CA GLU A 262 6.36 -17.75 -24.50
C GLU A 262 6.53 -18.06 -23.02
N VAL A 263 7.62 -17.63 -22.41
CA VAL A 263 7.88 -17.82 -20.97
C VAL A 263 6.84 -17.12 -20.13
N VAL A 264 6.46 -15.88 -20.46
CA VAL A 264 5.40 -15.14 -19.76
C VAL A 264 4.07 -15.90 -19.78
N ARG A 265 3.65 -16.42 -20.96
CA ARG A 265 2.43 -17.23 -21.09
C ARG A 265 2.43 -18.51 -20.25
N GLN A 266 3.61 -19.04 -19.92
CA GLN A 266 3.74 -20.21 -19.04
C GLN A 266 3.74 -19.82 -17.56
N VAL A 267 4.40 -18.71 -17.20
CA VAL A 267 4.56 -18.30 -15.80
C VAL A 267 3.27 -17.81 -15.18
N VAL A 268 2.44 -17.06 -15.92
CA VAL A 268 1.15 -16.55 -15.39
C VAL A 268 0.24 -17.67 -14.87
N PRO A 269 -0.03 -18.75 -15.62
CA PRO A 269 -0.81 -19.89 -15.10
C PRO A 269 -0.13 -20.60 -13.91
N PHE A 270 1.20 -20.57 -13.80
CA PHE A 270 1.85 -21.13 -12.62
C PHE A 270 1.62 -20.28 -11.37
N LEU A 271 1.70 -18.96 -11.49
CA LEU A 271 1.40 -18.04 -10.39
C LEU A 271 -0.08 -18.18 -9.96
N ASP A 272 -1.00 -18.33 -10.90
CA ASP A 272 -2.40 -18.56 -10.60
C ASP A 272 -2.62 -19.87 -9.83
N ARG A 273 -1.99 -20.97 -10.24
CA ARG A 273 -2.07 -22.26 -9.54
C ARG A 273 -1.48 -22.24 -8.13
N VAL A 274 -0.49 -21.39 -7.88
CA VAL A 274 0.05 -21.21 -6.53
C VAL A 274 -1.03 -20.72 -5.57
N ILE A 275 -2.01 -19.94 -6.02
CA ILE A 275 -3.14 -19.49 -5.20
C ILE A 275 -3.89 -20.69 -4.59
N ASP A 276 -4.11 -21.74 -5.36
CA ASP A 276 -4.87 -22.91 -4.94
C ASP A 276 -4.13 -23.83 -3.96
N ILE A 277 -2.80 -23.85 -4.04
CA ILE A 277 -1.96 -24.76 -3.22
C ILE A 277 -1.23 -24.05 -2.09
N ASN A 278 -1.35 -22.74 -1.99
CA ASN A 278 -0.67 -21.93 -0.99
C ASN A 278 -1.28 -22.14 0.41
N TYR A 279 -0.48 -21.93 1.44
CA TYR A 279 -0.96 -21.85 2.81
C TYR A 279 -1.29 -20.41 3.19
N TYR A 280 -2.50 -20.20 3.68
CA TYR A 280 -2.96 -18.88 4.15
C TYR A 280 -3.00 -18.87 5.68
N PRO A 281 -2.15 -18.03 6.34
CA PRO A 281 -2.08 -17.99 7.81
C PRO A 281 -3.33 -17.41 8.48
N THR A 282 -4.18 -16.71 7.73
CA THR A 282 -5.47 -16.17 8.17
C THR A 282 -6.55 -16.53 7.16
N ASP A 283 -7.78 -16.73 7.63
CA ASP A 283 -8.93 -17.07 6.76
C ASP A 283 -9.24 -15.94 5.77
N GLU A 284 -9.12 -14.68 6.23
CA GLU A 284 -9.36 -13.49 5.40
C GLU A 284 -8.40 -13.41 4.20
N ALA A 285 -7.17 -13.90 4.35
CA ALA A 285 -6.22 -13.97 3.23
C ALA A 285 -6.62 -15.05 2.22
N GLY A 286 -7.10 -16.19 2.68
CA GLY A 286 -7.65 -17.25 1.81
C GLY A 286 -8.87 -16.77 1.04
N VAL A 287 -9.80 -16.10 1.68
CA VAL A 287 -11.02 -15.53 1.08
C VAL A 287 -10.67 -14.55 -0.04
N SER A 288 -9.82 -13.57 0.23
CA SER A 288 -9.40 -12.56 -0.76
C SER A 288 -8.71 -13.19 -1.97
N ASN A 289 -7.73 -14.07 -1.73
CA ASN A 289 -6.98 -14.70 -2.81
C ASN A 289 -7.85 -15.62 -3.68
N ALA A 290 -8.75 -16.39 -3.09
CA ALA A 290 -9.68 -17.25 -3.84
C ALA A 290 -10.65 -16.43 -4.72
N ARG A 291 -11.10 -15.27 -4.20
CA ARG A 291 -12.04 -14.38 -4.90
C ARG A 291 -11.39 -13.64 -6.06
N TRP A 292 -10.23 -13.03 -5.84
CA TRP A 292 -9.63 -12.08 -6.77
C TRP A 292 -8.52 -12.68 -7.62
N ARG A 293 -7.90 -13.76 -7.16
CA ARG A 293 -6.78 -14.48 -7.80
C ARG A 293 -5.65 -13.56 -8.30
N PRO A 294 -5.11 -12.66 -7.46
CA PRO A 294 -4.12 -11.68 -7.91
C PRO A 294 -2.76 -12.33 -8.07
N VAL A 295 -2.08 -11.97 -9.16
CA VAL A 295 -0.69 -12.35 -9.44
C VAL A 295 0.12 -11.12 -9.82
N GLY A 296 1.38 -11.07 -9.39
CA GLY A 296 2.33 -10.02 -9.76
C GLY A 296 3.50 -10.59 -10.56
N LEU A 297 3.58 -10.23 -11.82
CA LEU A 297 4.72 -10.60 -12.68
C LEU A 297 5.59 -9.40 -12.95
N GLY A 298 6.78 -9.40 -12.36
CA GLY A 298 7.81 -8.38 -12.56
C GLY A 298 8.92 -8.84 -13.50
N LEU A 299 9.92 -8.01 -13.61
CA LEU A 299 11.17 -8.29 -14.35
C LEU A 299 12.39 -7.94 -13.50
N MET A 300 13.51 -8.58 -13.79
CA MET A 300 14.84 -8.26 -13.26
C MET A 300 15.90 -8.38 -14.34
N GLY A 301 17.07 -7.82 -14.12
CA GLY A 301 18.17 -7.91 -15.06
C GLY A 301 18.05 -6.99 -16.29
N LEU A 302 17.26 -5.90 -16.24
CA LEU A 302 17.18 -4.94 -17.34
C LEU A 302 18.54 -4.29 -17.65
N GLN A 303 19.30 -3.95 -16.60
CA GLN A 303 20.65 -3.42 -16.80
C GLN A 303 21.61 -4.45 -17.39
N ASP A 304 21.44 -5.73 -17.06
CA ASP A 304 22.23 -6.81 -17.66
C ASP A 304 21.95 -6.93 -19.17
N VAL A 305 20.70 -6.72 -19.58
CA VAL A 305 20.35 -6.61 -21.01
C VAL A 305 21.11 -5.47 -21.66
N PHE A 306 21.13 -4.27 -21.04
CA PHE A 306 21.84 -3.13 -21.60
C PHE A 306 23.36 -3.38 -21.70
N PHE A 307 23.96 -4.01 -20.70
CA PHE A 307 25.38 -4.41 -20.74
C PHE A 307 25.64 -5.38 -21.88
N LYS A 308 24.83 -6.42 -22.05
CA LYS A 308 24.97 -7.40 -23.13
C LYS A 308 24.75 -6.79 -24.51
N LEU A 309 23.90 -5.78 -24.63
CA LEU A 309 23.66 -5.04 -25.87
C LEU A 309 24.68 -3.92 -26.13
N GLY A 310 25.54 -3.60 -25.15
CA GLY A 310 26.48 -2.49 -25.25
C GLY A 310 25.80 -1.12 -25.30
N VAL A 311 24.67 -0.97 -24.64
CA VAL A 311 23.81 0.22 -24.72
C VAL A 311 23.87 1.01 -23.41
N PRO A 312 24.12 2.34 -23.43
CA PRO A 312 24.02 3.18 -22.24
C PRO A 312 22.60 3.25 -21.70
N PHE A 313 22.45 3.24 -20.36
CA PHE A 313 21.17 3.23 -19.66
C PHE A 313 20.24 4.39 -20.07
N ASP A 314 20.77 5.59 -20.25
CA ASP A 314 20.02 6.81 -20.55
C ASP A 314 19.80 7.06 -22.05
N SER A 315 20.23 6.11 -22.92
CA SER A 315 20.14 6.25 -24.37
C SER A 315 18.70 6.09 -24.91
N PRO A 316 18.41 6.66 -26.10
CA PRO A 316 17.15 6.39 -26.78
C PRO A 316 16.92 4.91 -27.11
N VAL A 317 18.01 4.15 -27.36
CA VAL A 317 17.95 2.70 -27.62
C VAL A 317 17.51 1.96 -26.39
N ALA A 318 18.08 2.26 -25.20
CA ALA A 318 17.65 1.67 -23.93
C ALA A 318 16.17 1.91 -23.65
N ARG A 319 15.68 3.13 -23.88
CA ARG A 319 14.24 3.44 -23.74
C ARG A 319 13.34 2.62 -24.69
N ASN A 320 13.77 2.44 -25.95
CA ASN A 320 13.01 1.62 -26.89
C ASN A 320 13.02 0.13 -26.52
N VAL A 321 14.17 -0.40 -26.08
CA VAL A 321 14.26 -1.78 -25.59
C VAL A 321 13.36 -1.99 -24.37
N SER A 322 13.41 -1.08 -23.37
CA SER A 322 12.56 -1.13 -22.18
C SER A 322 11.08 -1.12 -22.54
N ARG A 323 10.67 -0.21 -23.43
CA ARG A 323 9.28 -0.12 -23.90
C ARG A 323 8.83 -1.43 -24.55
N ARG A 324 9.63 -2.00 -25.42
CA ARG A 324 9.29 -3.25 -26.11
C ARG A 324 9.24 -4.44 -25.16
N ILE A 325 10.19 -4.55 -24.23
CA ILE A 325 10.14 -5.58 -23.18
C ILE A 325 8.86 -5.48 -22.35
N SER A 326 8.50 -4.28 -21.90
CA SER A 326 7.27 -4.06 -21.13
C SER A 326 6.01 -4.41 -21.94
N GLU A 327 5.97 -4.04 -23.22
CA GLU A 327 4.88 -4.36 -24.12
C GLU A 327 4.71 -5.89 -24.29
N GLU A 328 5.80 -6.62 -24.53
CA GLU A 328 5.78 -8.08 -24.67
C GLU A 328 5.34 -8.79 -23.40
N ILE A 329 5.86 -8.38 -22.24
CA ILE A 329 5.49 -8.97 -20.97
C ILE A 329 4.00 -8.72 -20.69
N TYR A 330 3.54 -7.47 -20.80
CA TYR A 330 2.17 -7.11 -20.48
C TYR A 330 1.15 -7.74 -21.43
N PHE A 331 1.41 -7.69 -22.73
CA PHE A 331 0.55 -8.33 -23.74
C PHE A 331 0.41 -9.84 -23.52
N ASN A 332 1.54 -10.55 -23.34
CA ASN A 332 1.52 -12.00 -23.15
C ASN A 332 0.95 -12.41 -21.78
N ALA A 333 1.12 -11.56 -20.74
CA ALA A 333 0.49 -11.80 -19.46
C ALA A 333 -1.03 -11.69 -19.53
N LEU A 334 -1.56 -10.66 -20.19
CA LEU A 334 -3.01 -10.51 -20.42
C LEU A 334 -3.58 -11.62 -21.30
N LEU A 335 -2.83 -12.06 -22.33
CA LEU A 335 -3.25 -13.16 -23.19
C LEU A 335 -3.33 -14.49 -22.43
N ALA A 336 -2.47 -14.68 -21.43
CA ALA A 336 -2.45 -15.90 -20.62
C ALA A 336 -3.49 -15.88 -19.49
N SER A 337 -3.86 -14.69 -18.99
CA SER A 337 -4.89 -14.50 -17.98
C SER A 337 -6.29 -14.63 -18.55
#